data_918b6a518b9681d20fd8e093de605b35
#
_entry.id   918b6a518b9681d20fd8e093de605b35
#
_cell.length_a   1.000
_cell.length_b   1.000
_cell.length_c   1.000
_cell.angle_alpha   90.00
_cell.angle_beta   90.00
_cell.angle_gamma   90.00
#
_symmetry.space_group_name_H-M   'P 1'
#
loop_
_entity.id
_entity.type
_entity.pdbx_description
1 polymer ?
#
loop_
_entity_poly.entity_id
_entity_poly.type
_entity_poly.pdbx_seq_one_letter_code
_entity_poly.pdbx_strand_id
1 'polypeptide(L)'
;MIIATYIDHMGTDLSVVNAARVSFGKKSTWDGQEDGLYDGKGGRGVLAPRDKKLIAYLAKHKHMSPFGHAFASFHVKAPIAVARQLVKHKFLRWNEISRRYVDSEPEFYEPVDFRS
;
A
#
# COMPACT_ATOMS: atom_id res chain seq x y z
N MET A 1 -14.79 13.12 9.95
CA MET A 1 -13.32 13.05 9.97
C MET A 1 -12.88 11.75 9.32
N ILE A 2 -11.85 11.80 8.52
CA ILE A 2 -11.26 10.61 7.90
C ILE A 2 -9.93 10.34 8.57
N ILE A 3 -9.75 9.14 9.09
CA ILE A 3 -8.52 8.72 9.75
C ILE A 3 -8.08 7.40 9.14
N ALA A 4 -6.83 7.34 8.70
CA ALA A 4 -6.20 6.10 8.26
C ALA A 4 -5.02 5.80 9.20
N THR A 5 -5.05 4.64 9.82
CA THR A 5 -4.02 4.20 10.76
C THR A 5 -3.29 3.01 10.18
N TYR A 6 -1.98 3.11 10.05
CA TYR A 6 -1.14 2.03 9.58
C TYR A 6 -1.16 0.86 10.56
N ILE A 7 -1.29 -0.35 10.05
CA ILE A 7 -1.25 -1.58 10.84
C ILE A 7 0.02 -2.37 10.54
N ASP A 8 0.22 -2.76 9.29
CA ASP A 8 1.31 -3.65 8.89
C ASP A 8 1.55 -3.58 7.39
N HIS A 9 2.66 -4.13 6.94
CA HIS A 9 2.93 -4.24 5.52
C HIS A 9 3.73 -5.49 5.21
N MET A 10 3.70 -5.89 3.95
CA MET A 10 4.54 -6.93 3.39
C MET A 10 5.22 -6.39 2.15
N GLY A 11 6.53 -6.62 2.05
CA GLY A 11 7.31 -6.15 0.92
C GLY A 11 7.74 -4.70 1.05
N THR A 12 8.55 -4.28 0.09
CA THR A 12 9.12 -2.94 -0.01
C THR A 12 9.18 -2.52 -1.47
N ASP A 13 9.68 -1.33 -1.75
CA ASP A 13 9.97 -0.88 -3.12
C ASP A 13 10.89 -1.85 -3.85
N LEU A 14 11.86 -2.44 -3.14
CA LEU A 14 12.75 -3.43 -3.73
C LEU A 14 12.01 -4.70 -4.16
N SER A 15 10.97 -5.09 -3.44
CA SER A 15 10.11 -6.23 -3.81
C SER A 15 9.43 -5.97 -5.16
N VAL A 16 8.95 -4.75 -5.38
CA VAL A 16 8.31 -4.33 -6.63
C VAL A 16 9.33 -4.37 -7.78
N VAL A 17 10.51 -3.80 -7.56
CA VAL A 17 11.59 -3.79 -8.55
C VAL A 17 11.99 -5.20 -8.94
N ASN A 18 12.20 -6.07 -7.96
CA ASN A 18 12.64 -7.45 -8.22
C ASN A 18 11.55 -8.28 -8.89
N ALA A 19 10.29 -8.03 -8.59
CA ALA A 19 9.19 -8.68 -9.31
C ALA A 19 9.21 -8.34 -10.80
N ALA A 20 9.49 -7.07 -11.15
CA ALA A 20 9.61 -6.66 -12.54
C ALA A 20 10.85 -7.27 -13.21
N ARG A 21 11.99 -7.34 -12.50
CA ARG A 21 13.25 -7.83 -13.05
C ARG A 21 13.30 -9.34 -13.26
N VAL A 22 12.42 -10.09 -12.64
CA VAL A 22 12.31 -11.53 -12.82
C VAL A 22 12.20 -11.92 -14.30
N SER A 23 11.48 -11.15 -15.10
CA SER A 23 11.33 -11.40 -16.53
C SER A 23 12.66 -11.41 -17.29
N PHE A 24 13.66 -10.75 -16.76
CA PHE A 24 15.01 -10.63 -17.35
C PHE A 24 16.04 -11.51 -16.61
N GLY A 25 15.62 -12.30 -15.63
CA GLY A 25 16.52 -13.09 -14.80
C GLY A 25 17.45 -12.24 -13.95
N LYS A 26 17.07 -11.02 -13.62
CA LYS A 26 17.89 -10.07 -12.87
C LYS A 26 17.31 -9.81 -11.48
N LYS A 27 18.18 -9.36 -10.58
CA LYS A 27 17.83 -8.99 -9.23
C LYS A 27 18.55 -7.71 -8.84
N SER A 28 17.84 -6.81 -8.21
CA SER A 28 18.40 -5.58 -7.62
C SER A 28 18.61 -5.75 -6.13
N THR A 29 19.53 -4.98 -5.57
CA THR A 29 19.78 -4.87 -4.14
C THR A 29 19.65 -3.42 -3.73
N TRP A 30 19.55 -3.18 -2.42
CA TRP A 30 19.62 -1.81 -1.91
C TRP A 30 20.96 -1.19 -2.25
N ASP A 31 20.97 0.09 -2.57
CA ASP A 31 22.20 0.80 -2.88
C ASP A 31 23.15 0.79 -1.70
N GLY A 32 24.42 0.41 -1.92
CA GLY A 32 25.43 0.30 -0.90
C GLY A 32 25.37 -0.97 -0.04
N GLN A 33 24.51 -1.94 -0.38
CA GLN A 33 24.43 -3.22 0.31
C GLN A 33 24.90 -4.36 -0.60
N GLU A 34 25.69 -5.28 -0.02
CA GLU A 34 26.03 -6.52 -0.69
C GLU A 34 24.88 -7.51 -0.63
N ASP A 35 24.85 -8.42 -1.61
CA ASP A 35 23.86 -9.48 -1.66
C ASP A 35 23.78 -10.26 -0.35
N GLY A 36 22.59 -10.34 0.22
CA GLY A 36 22.29 -11.16 1.37
C GLY A 36 22.47 -10.49 2.74
N LEU A 37 22.92 -9.25 2.80
CA LEU A 37 23.07 -8.51 4.05
C LEU A 37 21.87 -7.62 4.34
N TYR A 38 20.73 -8.25 4.55
CA TYR A 38 19.62 -7.58 5.23
C TYR A 38 19.87 -7.69 6.74
N ASP A 39 20.06 -6.56 7.40
CA ASP A 39 20.41 -6.56 8.82
C ASP A 39 19.24 -6.85 9.77
N GLY A 40 18.07 -7.09 9.24
CA GLY A 40 16.87 -7.42 10.02
C GLY A 40 16.36 -6.32 10.94
N LYS A 41 17.00 -5.17 10.96
CA LYS A 41 16.67 -4.06 11.86
C LYS A 41 15.74 -3.02 11.27
N GLY A 42 15.08 -3.33 10.15
CA GLY A 42 14.23 -2.36 9.47
C GLY A 42 15.00 -1.18 8.89
N GLY A 43 16.32 -1.24 8.94
CA GLY A 43 17.18 -0.30 8.27
C GLY A 43 17.01 -0.44 6.77
N ARG A 44 16.25 0.45 6.19
CA ARG A 44 16.06 0.45 4.76
C ARG A 44 17.33 0.98 4.12
N GLY A 45 17.93 0.16 3.29
CA GLY A 45 18.86 0.67 2.33
C GLY A 45 18.18 1.70 1.43
N VAL A 46 18.95 2.49 0.75
CA VAL A 46 18.46 3.44 -0.22
C VAL A 46 18.21 2.70 -1.54
N LEU A 47 17.06 2.93 -2.15
CA LEU A 47 16.78 2.37 -3.46
C LEU A 47 17.69 3.04 -4.51
N ALA A 48 18.36 2.24 -5.33
CA ALA A 48 19.25 2.76 -6.36
C ALA A 48 18.49 3.68 -7.34
N PRO A 49 19.13 4.73 -7.87
CA PRO A 49 18.46 5.65 -8.79
C PRO A 49 17.82 4.97 -10.01
N ARG A 50 18.47 3.95 -10.56
CA ARG A 50 17.92 3.16 -11.68
C ARG A 50 16.64 2.43 -11.30
N ASP A 51 16.54 1.97 -10.07
CA ASP A 51 15.38 1.24 -9.56
C ASP A 51 14.21 2.20 -9.27
N LYS A 52 14.49 3.41 -8.78
CA LYS A 52 13.49 4.47 -8.69
C LYS A 52 12.90 4.83 -10.05
N LYS A 53 13.74 4.91 -11.08
CA LYS A 53 13.29 5.15 -12.46
C LYS A 53 12.42 4.02 -12.98
N LEU A 54 12.76 2.77 -12.65
CA LEU A 54 11.95 1.62 -13.04
C LEU A 54 10.56 1.69 -12.42
N ILE A 55 10.46 1.97 -11.13
CA ILE A 55 9.16 2.11 -10.45
C ILE A 55 8.32 3.22 -11.10
N ALA A 56 8.92 4.37 -11.36
CA ALA A 56 8.24 5.48 -12.02
C ALA A 56 7.75 5.09 -13.42
N TYR A 57 8.56 4.37 -14.18
CA TYR A 57 8.18 3.84 -15.49
C TYR A 57 6.99 2.87 -15.40
N LEU A 58 7.04 1.92 -14.47
CA LEU A 58 5.97 0.94 -14.28
C LEU A 58 4.65 1.62 -13.91
N ALA A 59 4.70 2.62 -13.04
CA ALA A 59 3.52 3.38 -12.63
C ALA A 59 2.96 4.19 -13.80
N LYS A 60 3.82 4.88 -14.52
CA LYS A 60 3.43 5.72 -15.67
C LYS A 60 2.73 4.89 -16.76
N HIS A 61 3.22 3.70 -17.03
CA HIS A 61 2.70 2.82 -18.08
C HIS A 61 1.66 1.81 -17.54
N LYS A 62 1.26 1.96 -16.29
CA LYS A 62 0.23 1.11 -15.65
C LYS A 62 0.57 -0.38 -15.66
N HIS A 63 1.83 -0.72 -15.51
CA HIS A 63 2.27 -2.09 -15.32
C HIS A 63 2.07 -2.46 -13.85
N MET A 64 0.89 -2.93 -13.49
CA MET A 64 0.46 -3.04 -12.10
C MET A 64 0.91 -4.32 -11.41
N SER A 65 1.19 -5.40 -12.14
CA SER A 65 1.54 -6.69 -11.56
C SER A 65 2.71 -6.62 -10.58
N PRO A 66 3.84 -5.92 -10.88
CA PRO A 66 4.92 -5.80 -9.91
C PRO A 66 4.51 -5.14 -8.59
N PHE A 67 3.60 -4.16 -8.63
CA PHE A 67 3.11 -3.49 -7.43
C PHE A 67 2.30 -4.41 -6.52
N GLY A 68 1.77 -5.50 -7.03
CA GLY A 68 1.08 -6.50 -6.23
C GLY A 68 1.98 -7.34 -5.33
N HIS A 69 3.30 -7.17 -5.41
CA HIS A 69 4.27 -7.88 -4.57
C HIS A 69 4.65 -7.12 -3.30
N ALA A 70 4.02 -5.99 -3.06
CA ALA A 70 4.14 -5.24 -1.82
C ALA A 70 2.76 -4.67 -1.48
N PHE A 71 2.36 -4.79 -0.23
CA PHE A 71 1.08 -4.22 0.20
C PHE A 71 1.11 -3.82 1.67
N ALA A 72 0.19 -2.93 2.02
CA ALA A 72 0.07 -2.43 3.37
C ALA A 72 -1.38 -2.54 3.85
N SER A 73 -1.55 -2.74 5.13
CA SER A 73 -2.84 -2.79 5.80
C SER A 73 -3.05 -1.54 6.64
N PHE A 74 -4.22 -0.96 6.52
CA PHE A 74 -4.62 0.23 7.26
C PHE A 74 -5.98 0.00 7.90
N HIS A 75 -6.16 0.55 9.08
CA HIS A 75 -7.48 0.74 9.67
C HIS A 75 -7.99 2.11 9.23
N VAL A 76 -9.14 2.14 8.59
CA VAL A 76 -9.73 3.38 8.08
C VAL A 76 -11.03 3.66 8.82
N LYS A 77 -11.12 4.85 9.40
CA LYS A 77 -12.35 5.40 9.95
C LYS A 77 -12.81 6.52 9.02
N ALA A 78 -13.97 6.37 8.42
CA ALA A 78 -14.48 7.31 7.43
C ALA A 78 -16.01 7.31 7.41
N PRO A 79 -16.64 8.40 6.92
CA PRO A 79 -18.08 8.39 6.65
C PRO A 79 -18.44 7.28 5.66
N ILE A 80 -19.64 6.73 5.80
CA ILE A 80 -20.10 5.60 4.94
C ILE A 80 -19.99 5.94 3.46
N ALA A 81 -20.34 7.14 3.05
CA ALA A 81 -20.27 7.54 1.65
C ALA A 81 -18.85 7.48 1.10
N VAL A 82 -17.85 7.88 1.90
CA VAL A 82 -16.45 7.79 1.53
C VAL A 82 -15.97 6.35 1.51
N ALA A 83 -16.32 5.57 2.53
CA ALA A 83 -15.95 4.16 2.61
C ALA A 83 -16.48 3.36 1.43
N ARG A 84 -17.73 3.61 1.01
CA ARG A 84 -18.33 2.95 -0.15
C ARG A 84 -17.61 3.26 -1.45
N GLN A 85 -17.05 4.46 -1.60
CA GLN A 85 -16.23 4.80 -2.75
C GLN A 85 -14.87 4.10 -2.70
N LEU A 86 -14.26 4.06 -1.51
CA LEU A 86 -12.95 3.42 -1.33
C LEU A 86 -12.98 1.94 -1.68
N VAL A 87 -13.98 1.19 -1.20
CA VAL A 87 -14.06 -0.27 -1.41
C VAL A 87 -14.32 -0.67 -2.86
N LYS A 88 -14.68 0.27 -3.72
CA LYS A 88 -14.83 0.02 -5.15
C LYS A 88 -13.51 -0.19 -5.88
N HIS A 89 -12.37 0.16 -5.26
CA HIS A 89 -11.07 -0.04 -5.88
C HIS A 89 -10.77 -1.52 -6.06
N LYS A 90 -10.41 -1.89 -7.26
CA LYS A 90 -10.32 -3.28 -7.71
C LYS A 90 -9.33 -4.14 -6.92
N PHE A 91 -8.23 -3.55 -6.49
CA PHE A 91 -7.15 -4.28 -5.83
C PHE A 91 -7.22 -4.25 -4.31
N LEU A 92 -8.20 -3.56 -3.72
CA LEU A 92 -8.37 -3.54 -2.28
C LEU A 92 -8.99 -4.82 -1.77
N ARG A 93 -8.51 -5.26 -0.62
CA ARG A 93 -9.18 -6.24 0.24
C ARG A 93 -9.63 -5.51 1.49
N TRP A 94 -10.87 -5.73 1.91
CA TRP A 94 -11.42 -4.97 3.01
C TRP A 94 -12.38 -5.80 3.84
N ASN A 95 -12.44 -5.44 5.11
CA ASN A 95 -13.44 -5.93 6.04
C ASN A 95 -13.96 -4.74 6.84
N GLU A 96 -15.22 -4.76 7.20
CA GLU A 96 -15.82 -3.68 7.98
C GLU A 96 -16.48 -4.23 9.24
N ILE A 97 -16.70 -3.35 10.23
CA ILE A 97 -17.46 -3.69 11.42
C ILE A 97 -18.87 -4.08 11.01
N SER A 98 -19.29 -5.28 11.43
CA SER A 98 -20.63 -5.78 11.17
C SER A 98 -21.52 -5.54 12.38
N ARG A 99 -22.67 -4.93 12.16
CA ARG A 99 -23.70 -4.80 13.19
C ARG A 99 -24.31 -6.12 13.62
N ARG A 100 -24.07 -7.18 12.86
CA ARG A 100 -24.47 -8.54 13.22
C ARG A 100 -23.61 -9.12 14.35
N TYR A 101 -22.37 -8.65 14.50
CA TYR A 101 -21.38 -9.19 15.44
C TYR A 101 -20.95 -8.18 16.49
N VAL A 102 -21.15 -6.88 16.25
CA VAL A 102 -20.73 -5.80 17.14
C VAL A 102 -21.92 -4.94 17.49
N ASP A 103 -22.22 -4.87 18.79
CA ASP A 103 -23.31 -4.07 19.35
C ASP A 103 -22.72 -2.80 19.99
N SER A 104 -22.24 -1.91 19.17
CA SER A 104 -21.73 -0.60 19.58
C SER A 104 -22.58 0.51 18.97
N GLU A 105 -22.62 1.66 19.64
CA GLU A 105 -23.36 2.81 19.12
C GLU A 105 -22.75 3.28 17.78
N PRO A 106 -23.58 3.54 16.76
CA PRO A 106 -23.07 4.07 15.52
C PRO A 106 -22.61 5.51 15.68
N GLU A 107 -21.49 5.83 15.03
CA GLU A 107 -21.05 7.21 14.86
C GLU A 107 -21.59 7.75 13.54
N PHE A 108 -22.11 8.98 13.57
CA PHE A 108 -22.66 9.63 12.40
C PHE A 108 -21.74 10.76 11.96
N TYR A 109 -21.57 10.89 10.66
CA TYR A 109 -20.87 12.01 10.07
C TYR A 109 -21.83 13.17 9.86
N GLU A 110 -21.47 14.32 10.46
CA GLU A 110 -22.19 15.56 10.24
C GLU A 110 -21.26 16.55 9.54
N PRO A 111 -21.53 16.91 8.28
CA PRO A 111 -20.70 17.89 7.60
C PRO A 111 -20.87 19.28 8.21
N VAL A 112 -19.78 20.01 8.37
CA VAL A 112 -19.79 21.38 8.88
C VAL A 112 -20.30 22.37 7.82
N ASP A 113 -20.10 22.02 6.55
CA ASP A 113 -20.53 22.81 5.41
C ASP A 113 -21.23 21.92 4.39
N PHE A 114 -22.37 22.41 3.90
CA PHE A 114 -23.03 21.77 2.76
C PHE A 114 -22.56 22.45 1.47
N ARG A 115 -21.93 21.72 0.60
CA ARG A 115 -21.63 22.20 -0.74
C ARG A 115 -22.90 22.18 -1.57
N SER A 116 -23.24 23.35 -2.01
CA SER A 116 -24.34 23.53 -2.97
C SER A 116 -23.92 23.05 -4.37
#